data_57f1404a9c04bf179cfff54eb01c87d2
#
_entry.id   57f1404a9c04bf179cfff54eb01c87d2
#
_cell.length_a   1.000
_cell.length_b   1.000
_cell.length_c   1.000
_cell.angle_alpha   90.00
_cell.angle_beta   90.00
_cell.angle_gamma   90.00
#
_symmetry.space_group_name_H-M   'P 1'
#
loop_
_entity.id
_entity.type
_entity.pdbx_description
1 polymer ?
#
loop_
_entity_poly.entity_id
_entity_poly.type
_entity_poly.pdbx_seq_one_letter_code
_entity_poly.pdbx_strand_id
1 'polypeptide(L)'
;MNNILIAYYSFSGTTKAMADRIAAETGGELLALIPEMPYDFSRNTASKEVRGEIARGFCPKLLSEGTSIEVYSTIFVGTPNWFKGMAPPLLTYLRSHDFADKTVLPFCTHGGGGLGEIEARTGEECKPAAPFPGLAGTADISQAELEERLCQVGGGSGG
;
A
#
# COMPACT_ATOMS: atom_id res chain seq x y z
N MET A 1 1.46 6.50 22.16
CA MET A 1 2.15 5.51 21.36
C MET A 1 1.43 5.29 20.06
N ASN A 2 2.14 5.41 18.96
CA ASN A 2 1.52 5.25 17.65
C ASN A 2 1.54 3.79 17.24
N ASN A 3 0.36 3.20 17.15
CA ASN A 3 0.25 1.83 16.67
C ASN A 3 0.03 1.90 15.16
N ILE A 4 1.13 1.94 14.42
CA ILE A 4 1.12 2.11 12.99
C ILE A 4 1.72 0.89 12.30
N LEU A 5 1.00 0.37 11.32
CA LEU A 5 1.48 -0.73 10.49
C LEU A 5 1.65 -0.22 9.07
N ILE A 6 2.71 -0.66 8.42
CA ILE A 6 2.97 -0.32 7.03
C ILE A 6 3.02 -1.63 6.25
N ALA A 7 1.89 -2.01 5.67
CA ALA A 7 1.78 -3.23 4.87
C ALA A 7 1.97 -2.86 3.41
N TYR A 8 2.87 -3.56 2.72
CA TYR A 8 3.21 -3.17 1.35
C TYR A 8 3.60 -4.37 0.50
N TYR A 9 3.36 -4.25 -0.78
CA TYR A 9 3.91 -5.16 -1.77
C TYR A 9 4.91 -4.39 -2.62
N SER A 10 6.11 -4.94 -2.79
CA SER A 10 7.16 -4.32 -3.61
C SER A 10 7.67 -5.32 -4.63
N PHE A 11 7.66 -4.94 -5.89
CA PHE A 11 8.17 -5.79 -6.96
C PHE A 11 9.66 -5.54 -7.20
N SER A 12 10.03 -4.27 -7.39
CA SER A 12 11.40 -3.91 -7.74
C SER A 12 12.22 -3.37 -6.57
N GLY A 13 11.61 -3.23 -5.40
CA GLY A 13 12.26 -2.64 -4.24
C GLY A 13 11.94 -1.15 -4.05
N THR A 14 11.28 -0.52 -5.02
CA THR A 14 10.96 0.90 -4.93
C THR A 14 9.88 1.16 -3.88
N THR A 15 8.84 0.35 -3.85
CA THR A 15 7.80 0.48 -2.83
C THR A 15 8.36 0.18 -1.45
N LYS A 16 9.26 -0.81 -1.35
CA LYS A 16 9.92 -1.11 -0.09
C LYS A 16 10.73 0.09 0.40
N ALA A 17 11.45 0.76 -0.50
CA ALA A 17 12.23 1.94 -0.11
C ALA A 17 11.33 3.04 0.43
N MET A 18 10.17 3.26 -0.18
CA MET A 18 9.20 4.25 0.32
C MET A 18 8.65 3.81 1.68
N ALA A 19 8.32 2.53 1.83
CA ALA A 19 7.83 2.00 3.10
C ALA A 19 8.85 2.17 4.22
N ASP A 20 10.13 1.91 3.93
CA ASP A 20 11.19 2.08 4.90
C ASP A 20 11.29 3.54 5.36
N ARG A 21 11.12 4.48 4.45
CA ARG A 21 11.17 5.91 4.79
C ARG A 21 9.97 6.30 5.66
N ILE A 22 8.78 5.79 5.34
CA ILE A 22 7.60 6.06 6.16
C ILE A 22 7.79 5.48 7.56
N ALA A 23 8.34 4.27 7.66
CA ALA A 23 8.61 3.66 8.96
C ALA A 23 9.59 4.49 9.78
N ALA A 24 10.63 5.03 9.13
CA ALA A 24 11.62 5.85 9.83
C ALA A 24 10.99 7.14 10.39
N GLU A 25 10.02 7.71 9.66
CA GLU A 25 9.39 8.96 10.09
C GLU A 25 8.29 8.73 11.12
N THR A 26 7.59 7.60 11.07
CA THR A 26 6.41 7.35 11.91
C THR A 26 6.68 6.43 13.09
N GLY A 27 7.76 5.66 13.03
CA GLY A 27 8.02 4.61 14.02
C GLY A 27 7.16 3.37 13.80
N GLY A 28 6.48 3.28 12.66
CA GLY A 28 5.60 2.15 12.38
C GLY A 28 6.34 0.85 12.09
N GLU A 29 5.60 -0.23 12.15
CA GLU A 29 6.12 -1.56 11.85
C GLU A 29 5.90 -1.91 10.38
N LEU A 30 6.87 -2.58 9.79
CA LEU A 30 6.83 -2.96 8.38
C LEU A 30 6.31 -4.38 8.22
N LEU A 31 5.43 -4.58 7.24
CA LEU A 31 4.96 -5.89 6.85
C LEU A 31 5.03 -6.02 5.34
N ALA A 32 5.95 -6.84 4.86
CA ALA A 32 6.07 -7.11 3.42
C ALA A 32 5.08 -8.19 3.03
N LEU A 33 4.27 -7.91 2.01
CA LEU A 33 3.33 -8.87 1.47
C LEU A 33 4.04 -9.68 0.38
N ILE A 34 4.03 -11.00 0.51
CA ILE A 34 4.76 -11.88 -0.41
C ILE A 34 3.78 -12.84 -1.06
N PRO A 35 3.55 -12.72 -2.37
CA PRO A 35 2.66 -13.65 -3.05
C PRO A 35 3.30 -15.04 -3.16
N GLU A 36 2.48 -16.07 -3.08
CA GLU A 36 2.94 -17.44 -3.21
C GLU A 36 3.63 -17.67 -4.55
N MET A 37 3.10 -17.06 -5.61
CA MET A 37 3.68 -17.12 -6.95
C MET A 37 4.25 -15.74 -7.28
N PRO A 38 5.59 -15.60 -7.32
CA PRO A 38 6.19 -14.30 -7.64
C PRO A 38 5.84 -13.83 -9.05
N TYR A 39 5.71 -12.50 -9.20
CA TYR A 39 5.48 -11.92 -10.51
C TYR A 39 6.78 -11.85 -11.29
N ASP A 40 6.70 -12.11 -12.58
CA ASP A 40 7.86 -12.12 -13.46
C ASP A 40 7.46 -11.45 -14.78
N PHE A 41 7.95 -10.23 -15.01
CA PHE A 41 7.64 -9.48 -16.22
C PHE A 41 8.60 -9.75 -17.37
N SER A 42 9.47 -10.75 -17.23
CA SER A 42 10.38 -11.11 -18.33
C SER A 42 9.67 -11.82 -19.46
N ARG A 43 8.50 -12.42 -19.20
CA ARG A 43 7.74 -13.10 -20.24
C ARG A 43 6.97 -12.11 -21.10
N ASN A 44 6.83 -12.41 -22.39
CA ASN A 44 6.17 -11.52 -23.34
C ASN A 44 4.72 -11.22 -22.99
N THR A 45 4.02 -12.15 -22.36
CA THR A 45 2.60 -12.02 -22.06
C THR A 45 2.33 -11.52 -20.64
N ALA A 46 3.37 -11.31 -19.84
CA ALA A 46 3.22 -11.00 -18.42
C ALA A 46 2.37 -9.76 -18.17
N SER A 47 2.63 -8.66 -18.90
CA SER A 47 1.87 -7.43 -18.70
C SER A 47 0.39 -7.62 -19.00
N LYS A 48 0.06 -8.37 -20.05
CA LYS A 48 -1.33 -8.63 -20.40
C LYS A 48 -2.01 -9.48 -19.33
N GLU A 49 -1.30 -10.48 -18.81
CA GLU A 49 -1.82 -11.34 -17.75
C GLU A 49 -2.11 -10.55 -16.49
N VAL A 50 -1.18 -9.69 -16.10
CA VAL A 50 -1.35 -8.87 -14.89
C VAL A 50 -2.48 -7.86 -15.04
N ARG A 51 -2.60 -7.24 -16.21
CA ARG A 51 -3.73 -6.33 -16.47
C ARG A 51 -5.05 -7.05 -16.32
N GLY A 52 -5.12 -8.30 -16.80
CA GLY A 52 -6.31 -9.13 -16.67
C GLY A 52 -6.62 -9.45 -15.21
N GLU A 53 -5.58 -9.74 -14.42
CA GLU A 53 -5.76 -10.00 -12.99
C GLU A 53 -6.33 -8.78 -12.28
N ILE A 54 -5.78 -7.61 -12.56
CA ILE A 54 -6.24 -6.37 -11.95
C ILE A 54 -7.70 -6.10 -12.36
N ALA A 55 -8.02 -6.27 -13.62
CA ALA A 55 -9.36 -6.00 -14.14
C ALA A 55 -10.42 -6.89 -13.52
N ARG A 56 -10.09 -8.15 -13.25
CA ARG A 56 -11.07 -9.09 -12.68
C ARG A 56 -10.99 -9.19 -11.14
N GLY A 57 -10.15 -8.38 -10.51
CA GLY A 57 -10.02 -8.39 -9.06
C GLY A 57 -9.42 -9.66 -8.51
N PHE A 58 -8.45 -10.23 -9.21
CA PHE A 58 -7.79 -11.45 -8.78
C PHE A 58 -7.03 -11.24 -7.47
N CYS A 59 -7.20 -12.17 -6.52
CA CYS A 59 -6.53 -12.11 -5.22
C CYS A 59 -5.57 -13.28 -5.08
N PRO A 60 -4.29 -13.10 -5.41
CA PRO A 60 -3.31 -14.17 -5.27
C PRO A 60 -3.12 -14.54 -3.80
N LYS A 61 -2.79 -15.79 -3.55
CA LYS A 61 -2.50 -16.26 -2.21
C LYS A 61 -1.17 -15.66 -1.73
N LEU A 62 -1.12 -15.24 -0.48
CA LEU A 62 0.10 -14.70 0.12
C LEU A 62 0.76 -15.74 0.99
N LEU A 63 2.10 -15.77 0.97
CA LEU A 63 2.87 -16.64 1.84
C LEU A 63 2.81 -16.15 3.29
N SER A 64 2.76 -14.85 3.47
CA SER A 64 2.72 -14.25 4.80
C SER A 64 1.80 -13.05 4.77
N GLU A 65 0.86 -13.02 5.68
CA GLU A 65 -0.06 -11.90 5.85
C GLU A 65 0.20 -11.20 7.18
N GLY A 66 1.23 -11.61 7.89
CA GLY A 66 1.57 -11.02 9.16
C GLY A 66 0.64 -11.45 10.28
N THR A 67 0.64 -10.67 11.35
CA THR A 67 -0.19 -10.95 12.52
C THR A 67 -1.49 -10.16 12.43
N SER A 68 -2.32 -10.32 13.46
CA SER A 68 -3.57 -9.56 13.56
C SER A 68 -3.31 -8.06 13.50
N ILE A 69 -4.22 -7.34 12.87
CA ILE A 69 -4.13 -5.88 12.76
C ILE A 69 -4.87 -5.17 13.89
N GLU A 70 -5.41 -5.90 14.84
CA GLU A 70 -6.24 -5.32 15.91
C GLU A 70 -5.54 -4.25 16.73
N VAL A 71 -4.25 -4.41 16.96
CA VAL A 71 -3.48 -3.47 17.78
C VAL A 71 -3.13 -2.18 17.05
N TYR A 72 -3.33 -2.12 15.75
CA TYR A 72 -2.96 -0.96 14.96
C TYR A 72 -4.17 -0.07 14.71
N SER A 73 -4.01 1.23 14.96
CA SER A 73 -5.06 2.21 14.68
C SER A 73 -4.90 2.83 13.30
N THR A 74 -3.68 2.87 12.80
CA THR A 74 -3.35 3.46 11.51
C THR A 74 -2.59 2.43 10.67
N ILE A 75 -3.04 2.22 9.44
CA ILE A 75 -2.43 1.24 8.55
C ILE A 75 -2.14 1.90 7.21
N PHE A 76 -0.85 2.00 6.88
CA PHE A 76 -0.45 2.39 5.54
C PHE A 76 -0.48 1.14 4.67
N VAL A 77 -1.02 1.27 3.47
CA VAL A 77 -1.05 0.17 2.52
C VAL A 77 -0.34 0.61 1.25
N GLY A 78 0.73 -0.07 0.90
CA GLY A 78 1.63 0.35 -0.16
C GLY A 78 1.67 -0.61 -1.34
N THR A 79 1.79 -0.05 -2.54
CA THR A 79 1.79 -0.80 -3.77
C THR A 79 2.52 -0.03 -4.86
N PRO A 80 3.14 -0.71 -5.83
CA PRO A 80 3.51 -0.01 -7.05
C PRO A 80 2.24 0.31 -7.84
N ASN A 81 2.32 1.34 -8.67
CA ASN A 81 1.21 1.66 -9.58
C ASN A 81 1.36 0.74 -10.80
N TRP A 82 0.51 -0.26 -10.89
CA TRP A 82 0.48 -1.18 -12.03
C TRP A 82 -0.76 -0.88 -12.87
N PHE A 83 -0.53 -0.29 -14.04
CA PHE A 83 -1.61 -0.01 -14.99
C PHE A 83 -2.74 0.80 -14.34
N LYS A 84 -2.35 1.83 -13.57
CA LYS A 84 -3.23 2.74 -12.85
C LYS A 84 -3.94 2.12 -11.65
N GLY A 85 -3.60 0.88 -11.29
CA GLY A 85 -4.24 0.18 -10.18
C GLY A 85 -3.23 -0.39 -9.21
N MET A 86 -3.75 -0.95 -8.12
CA MET A 86 -2.89 -1.60 -7.15
C MET A 86 -2.50 -2.98 -7.61
N ALA A 87 -1.30 -3.42 -7.19
CA ALA A 87 -0.85 -4.77 -7.47
C ALA A 87 -1.77 -5.78 -6.75
N PRO A 88 -2.07 -6.92 -7.39
CA PRO A 88 -3.00 -7.90 -6.80
C PRO A 88 -2.67 -8.36 -5.38
N PRO A 89 -1.40 -8.53 -4.96
CA PRO A 89 -1.13 -8.92 -3.58
C PRO A 89 -1.70 -7.96 -2.54
N LEU A 90 -1.75 -6.66 -2.84
CA LEU A 90 -2.34 -5.72 -1.92
C LEU A 90 -3.85 -5.93 -1.82
N LEU A 91 -4.51 -6.20 -2.93
CA LEU A 91 -5.95 -6.46 -2.90
C LEU A 91 -6.26 -7.68 -2.03
N THR A 92 -5.43 -8.72 -2.10
CA THR A 92 -5.59 -9.89 -1.24
C THR A 92 -5.58 -9.49 0.23
N TYR A 93 -4.62 -8.65 0.60
CA TYR A 93 -4.48 -8.20 1.98
C TYR A 93 -5.68 -7.38 2.43
N LEU A 94 -6.14 -6.46 1.58
CA LEU A 94 -7.29 -5.62 1.92
C LEU A 94 -8.57 -6.43 2.13
N ARG A 95 -8.74 -7.49 1.35
CA ARG A 95 -9.93 -8.34 1.47
C ARG A 95 -9.83 -9.38 2.57
N SER A 96 -8.64 -9.59 3.11
CA SER A 96 -8.39 -10.59 4.15
C SER A 96 -8.58 -10.06 5.57
N HIS A 97 -8.75 -8.75 5.73
CA HIS A 97 -8.79 -8.12 7.04
C HIS A 97 -9.95 -7.16 7.16
N ASP A 98 -10.36 -6.92 8.41
CA ASP A 98 -11.42 -5.97 8.73
C ASP A 98 -10.77 -4.67 9.21
N PHE A 99 -11.00 -3.61 8.46
CA PHE A 99 -10.40 -2.30 8.74
C PHE A 99 -11.37 -1.34 9.45
N ALA A 100 -12.47 -1.84 9.98
CA ALA A 100 -13.43 -1.01 10.70
C ALA A 100 -12.73 -0.27 11.86
N ASP A 101 -13.07 1.00 12.03
CA ASP A 101 -12.52 1.87 13.06
C ASP A 101 -11.03 2.17 12.91
N LYS A 102 -10.46 1.87 11.77
CA LYS A 102 -9.05 2.16 11.51
C LYS A 102 -8.90 3.23 10.46
N THR A 103 -7.77 3.93 10.52
CA THR A 103 -7.38 4.89 9.50
C THR A 103 -6.49 4.19 8.50
N VAL A 104 -6.90 4.17 7.24
CA VAL A 104 -6.15 3.49 6.18
C VAL A 104 -5.62 4.52 5.19
N LEU A 105 -4.32 4.45 4.94
CA LEU A 105 -3.63 5.44 4.09
C LEU A 105 -2.91 4.71 2.97
N PRO A 106 -3.42 4.80 1.75
CA PRO A 106 -2.71 4.19 0.63
C PRO A 106 -1.50 5.03 0.24
N PHE A 107 -0.41 4.35 -0.11
CA PHE A 107 0.71 5.01 -0.76
C PHE A 107 1.15 4.17 -1.96
N CYS A 108 1.68 4.84 -2.96
CA CYS A 108 2.17 4.11 -4.13
C CYS A 108 3.46 4.74 -4.65
N THR A 109 4.24 3.90 -5.31
CA THR A 109 5.39 4.35 -6.08
C THR A 109 5.04 4.22 -7.56
N HIS A 110 5.50 5.18 -8.35
CA HIS A 110 5.12 5.25 -9.74
C HIS A 110 6.24 5.85 -10.59
N GLY A 111 6.13 5.65 -11.89
CA GLY A 111 7.02 6.25 -12.84
C GLY A 111 6.42 7.48 -13.53
N GLY A 112 5.43 8.12 -12.89
CA GLY A 112 4.78 9.32 -13.42
C GLY A 112 3.27 9.28 -13.40
N GLY A 113 2.65 8.14 -13.09
CA GLY A 113 1.20 7.99 -13.14
C GLY A 113 0.44 8.38 -11.86
N GLY A 114 1.16 8.70 -10.78
CA GLY A 114 0.52 9.06 -9.52
C GLY A 114 -0.23 7.91 -8.87
N LEU A 115 -1.28 8.23 -8.12
CA LEU A 115 -2.09 7.22 -7.43
C LEU A 115 -3.02 6.44 -8.37
N GLY A 116 -3.36 7.02 -9.52
CA GLY A 116 -4.29 6.35 -10.43
C GLY A 116 -5.59 6.03 -9.73
N GLU A 117 -6.02 4.78 -9.79
CA GLU A 117 -7.27 4.33 -9.16
C GLU A 117 -7.04 3.75 -7.77
N ILE A 118 -5.81 3.80 -7.27
CA ILE A 118 -5.43 3.14 -6.01
C ILE A 118 -6.16 3.73 -4.81
N GLU A 119 -6.26 5.05 -4.75
CA GLU A 119 -6.92 5.72 -3.64
C GLU A 119 -8.40 5.35 -3.55
N ALA A 120 -9.10 5.43 -4.67
CA ALA A 120 -10.52 5.10 -4.72
C ALA A 120 -10.76 3.63 -4.41
N ARG A 121 -9.91 2.74 -4.95
CA ARG A 121 -10.06 1.31 -4.72
C ARG A 121 -9.82 0.95 -3.26
N THR A 122 -8.80 1.57 -2.65
CA THR A 122 -8.52 1.35 -1.24
C THR A 122 -9.72 1.76 -0.39
N GLY A 123 -10.33 2.90 -0.70
CA GLY A 123 -11.51 3.35 0.02
C GLY A 123 -12.68 2.38 -0.11
N GLU A 124 -12.87 1.80 -1.28
CA GLU A 124 -13.94 0.82 -1.48
C GLU A 124 -13.70 -0.48 -0.73
N GLU A 125 -12.45 -0.98 -0.78
CA GLU A 125 -12.13 -2.29 -0.19
C GLU A 125 -12.04 -2.23 1.33
N CYS A 126 -11.78 -1.06 1.90
CA CYS A 126 -11.60 -0.93 3.34
C CYS A 126 -12.82 -0.36 4.07
N LYS A 127 -13.97 -0.29 3.42
CA LYS A 127 -15.17 0.16 4.12
C LYS A 127 -15.45 -0.77 5.31
N PRO A 128 -15.90 -0.24 6.45
CA PRO A 128 -16.27 1.15 6.72
C PRO A 128 -15.14 2.03 7.28
N ALA A 129 -13.90 1.67 7.06
CA ALA A 129 -12.78 2.50 7.51
C ALA A 129 -12.87 3.90 6.88
N ALA A 130 -12.26 4.87 7.55
CA ALA A 130 -12.18 6.23 7.03
C ALA A 130 -10.84 6.42 6.32
N PRO A 131 -10.80 6.34 5.00
CA PRO A 131 -9.54 6.50 4.28
C PRO A 131 -9.13 7.98 4.23
N PHE A 132 -7.83 8.21 4.31
CA PHE A 132 -7.25 9.52 4.07
C PHE A 132 -6.75 9.60 2.63
N PRO A 133 -6.51 10.82 2.13
CA PRO A 133 -5.87 10.97 0.83
C PRO A 133 -4.56 10.19 0.77
N GLY A 134 -4.30 9.58 -0.36
CA GLY A 134 -3.11 8.77 -0.52
C GLY A 134 -1.84 9.57 -0.70
N LEU A 135 -0.73 8.91 -0.55
CA LEU A 135 0.59 9.47 -0.75
C LEU A 135 1.20 8.83 -2.01
N ALA A 136 1.38 9.62 -3.05
CA ALA A 136 2.02 9.15 -4.27
C ALA A 136 3.41 9.76 -4.38
N GLY A 137 4.36 8.98 -4.86
CA GLY A 137 5.70 9.49 -5.05
C GLY A 137 6.63 8.45 -5.62
N THR A 138 7.87 8.84 -5.75
CA THR A 138 8.94 7.93 -6.12
C THR A 138 9.78 7.69 -4.86
N ALA A 139 10.63 6.67 -4.88
CA ALA A 139 11.44 6.37 -3.71
C ALA A 139 12.38 7.51 -3.35
N ASP A 140 12.65 8.41 -4.29
CA ASP A 140 13.53 9.57 -4.09
C ASP A 140 12.77 10.87 -3.83
N ILE A 141 11.48 10.79 -3.45
CA ILE A 141 10.73 11.98 -3.02
C ILE A 141 11.54 12.72 -1.94
N SER A 142 11.53 14.05 -1.99
CA SER A 142 12.33 14.82 -1.04
C SER A 142 11.88 14.59 0.39
N GLN A 143 12.81 14.69 1.32
CA GLN A 143 12.51 14.52 2.73
C GLN A 143 11.48 15.55 3.19
N ALA A 144 11.61 16.80 2.73
CA ALA A 144 10.69 17.86 3.11
C ALA A 144 9.27 17.55 2.64
N GLU A 145 9.12 17.06 1.41
CA GLU A 145 7.79 16.74 0.89
C GLU A 145 7.20 15.54 1.62
N LEU A 146 8.00 14.54 1.91
CA LEU A 146 7.53 13.37 2.66
C LEU A 146 7.05 13.78 4.05
N GLU A 147 7.84 14.59 4.75
CA GLU A 147 7.46 15.05 6.08
C GLU A 147 6.18 15.87 6.05
N GLU A 148 6.02 16.72 5.04
CA GLU A 148 4.81 17.52 4.90
C GLU A 148 3.58 16.63 4.71
N ARG A 149 3.67 15.64 3.86
CA ARG A 149 2.55 14.74 3.60
C ARG A 149 2.21 13.89 4.82
N LEU A 150 3.22 13.41 5.52
CA LEU A 150 3.00 12.64 6.74
C LEU A 150 2.44 13.52 7.86
N CYS A 151 2.82 14.77 7.89
CA CYS A 151 2.30 15.70 8.88
C CYS A 151 0.80 15.96 8.67
N GLN A 152 0.35 16.04 7.41
CA GLN A 152 -1.06 16.20 7.11
C GLN A 152 -1.88 15.04 7.66
N VAL A 153 -1.32 13.84 7.59
CA VAL A 153 -1.95 12.64 8.12
C VAL A 153 -1.89 12.62 9.65
N GLY A 154 -0.68 12.80 10.19
CA GLY A 154 -0.46 12.74 11.63
C GLY A 154 -1.08 13.90 12.38
N GLY A 155 -1.13 15.07 11.76
CA GLY A 155 -1.70 16.26 12.38
C GLY A 155 -3.16 16.09 12.69
N GLY A 156 -3.87 15.28 11.92
CA GLY A 156 -5.27 15.01 12.18
C GLY A 156 -5.48 14.12 13.39
N SER A 157 -4.46 13.42 13.83
CA SER A 157 -4.58 12.50 14.95
C SER A 157 -4.40 13.18 16.30
N GLY A 158 -3.98 14.42 16.28
CA GLY A 158 -3.74 15.14 17.53
C GLY A 158 -2.51 14.70 18.26
N GLY A 159 -1.65 14.03 17.56
CA GLY A 159 -0.40 13.64 18.20
C GLY A 159 -0.08 12.24 18.04
#